data_640d03e9d884e965d06cc522c6a625de
#
_entry.id   640d03e9d884e965d06cc522c6a625de
#
_cell.length_a   1.000
_cell.length_b   1.000
_cell.length_c   1.000
_cell.angle_alpha   90.00
_cell.angle_beta   90.00
_cell.angle_gamma   90.00
#
_symmetry.space_group_name_H-M   'P 1'
#
loop_
_entity.id
_entity.type
_entity.pdbx_description
1 polymer ?
#
loop_
_entity_poly.entity_id
_entity_poly.type
_entity_poly.pdbx_seq_one_letter_code
_entity_poly.pdbx_strand_id
1 'polypeptide(L)'
;MKKWIFLLAILLFPTASMATVITGGVEYTASEAQDIILQDKPKPLSIENLKNNYLDIDRDENIQNMLKGFTDLKDRTLAYFSDGSYGIVYKDNPLTVLYYGKNGVLTHTEERTSTNYPYKSYKYDTRGNLVNMTFRVSEGETFIFNNSGNLIAHWKGQNCYNSDGKVIMTRQILK
;
A
#
# COMPACT_ATOMS: atom_id res chain seq x y z
N MET A 1 -51.26 -32.48 -35.24
CA MET A 1 -50.67 -31.21 -34.78
C MET A 1 -49.90 -31.42 -33.45
N LYS A 2 -48.58 -31.54 -33.51
CA LYS A 2 -47.72 -31.78 -32.33
C LYS A 2 -47.26 -30.43 -31.80
N LYS A 3 -47.71 -30.07 -30.59
CA LYS A 3 -47.26 -28.87 -29.88
C LYS A 3 -45.86 -29.16 -29.25
N TRP A 4 -44.86 -28.45 -29.70
CA TRP A 4 -43.53 -28.41 -29.06
C TRP A 4 -43.58 -27.43 -27.90
N ILE A 5 -43.38 -27.94 -26.69
CA ILE A 5 -43.21 -27.15 -25.49
C ILE A 5 -41.70 -26.91 -25.37
N PHE A 6 -41.23 -25.68 -25.61
CA PHE A 6 -39.86 -25.25 -25.29
C PHE A 6 -39.75 -25.06 -23.79
N LEU A 7 -39.04 -25.97 -23.15
CA LEU A 7 -38.65 -25.82 -21.73
C LEU A 7 -37.44 -24.89 -21.67
N LEU A 8 -37.64 -23.66 -21.24
CA LEU A 8 -36.59 -22.68 -21.01
C LEU A 8 -35.90 -23.04 -19.68
N ALA A 9 -34.75 -23.72 -19.76
CA ALA A 9 -33.90 -23.97 -18.59
C ALA A 9 -33.19 -22.68 -18.20
N ILE A 10 -33.68 -22.01 -17.16
CA ILE A 10 -33.00 -20.92 -16.51
C ILE A 10 -31.84 -21.52 -15.71
N LEU A 11 -30.63 -21.45 -16.26
CA LEU A 11 -29.40 -21.74 -15.54
C LEU A 11 -29.17 -20.63 -14.51
N LEU A 12 -29.60 -20.87 -13.28
CA LEU A 12 -29.18 -20.09 -12.11
C LEU A 12 -27.69 -20.41 -11.84
N PHE A 13 -26.82 -19.54 -12.33
CA PHE A 13 -25.43 -19.54 -11.86
C PHE A 13 -25.45 -19.14 -10.39
N PRO A 14 -24.87 -19.94 -9.48
CA PRO A 14 -24.67 -19.47 -8.13
C PRO A 14 -23.65 -18.33 -8.22
N THR A 15 -24.11 -17.10 -7.97
CA THR A 15 -23.23 -15.99 -7.65
C THR A 15 -22.49 -16.40 -6.38
N ALA A 16 -21.21 -16.76 -6.53
CA ALA A 16 -20.34 -16.97 -5.39
C ALA A 16 -20.31 -15.65 -4.60
N SER A 17 -21.13 -15.59 -3.57
CA SER A 17 -21.06 -14.55 -2.55
C SER A 17 -19.70 -14.69 -1.90
N MET A 18 -18.75 -13.85 -2.33
CA MET A 18 -17.52 -13.68 -1.57
C MET A 18 -17.93 -13.16 -0.20
N ALA A 19 -17.74 -13.99 0.82
CA ALA A 19 -17.93 -13.59 2.20
C ALA A 19 -16.98 -12.42 2.47
N THR A 20 -17.52 -11.21 2.42
CA THR A 20 -16.83 -10.00 2.85
C THR A 20 -16.71 -10.11 4.35
N VAL A 21 -15.51 -10.24 4.87
CA VAL A 21 -15.26 -10.09 6.31
C VAL A 21 -15.57 -8.62 6.63
N ILE A 22 -16.77 -8.38 7.12
CA ILE A 22 -17.25 -7.08 7.57
C ILE A 22 -16.56 -6.82 8.92
N THR A 23 -15.37 -6.27 8.91
CA THR A 23 -14.90 -5.43 10.01
C THR A 23 -15.53 -4.07 9.71
N GLY A 24 -16.47 -3.59 10.51
CA GLY A 24 -17.35 -2.42 10.33
C GLY A 24 -16.74 -1.12 9.80
N GLY A 25 -16.06 -1.16 8.66
CA GLY A 25 -15.40 -0.08 7.97
C GLY A 25 -16.19 0.34 6.74
N VAL A 26 -16.10 1.60 6.38
CA VAL A 26 -16.64 2.16 5.14
C VAL A 26 -15.95 1.48 3.96
N GLU A 27 -16.72 0.87 3.06
CA GLU A 27 -16.19 0.36 1.78
C GLU A 27 -16.05 1.53 0.80
N TYR A 28 -14.93 1.56 0.07
CA TYR A 28 -14.67 2.56 -0.96
C TYR A 28 -14.55 1.90 -2.33
N THR A 29 -15.15 2.51 -3.34
CA THR A 29 -14.89 2.20 -4.73
C THR A 29 -13.57 2.84 -5.18
N ALA A 30 -13.00 2.36 -6.28
CA ALA A 30 -11.80 2.95 -6.87
C ALA A 30 -12.00 4.43 -7.25
N SER A 31 -13.21 4.81 -7.70
CA SER A 31 -13.54 6.19 -8.04
C SER A 31 -13.57 7.10 -6.81
N GLU A 32 -14.23 6.66 -5.73
CA GLU A 32 -14.28 7.42 -4.47
C GLU A 32 -12.88 7.57 -3.86
N ALA A 33 -12.06 6.50 -3.90
CA ALA A 33 -10.67 6.56 -3.47
C ALA A 33 -9.83 7.54 -4.30
N GLN A 34 -10.08 7.60 -5.62
CA GLN A 34 -9.45 8.56 -6.53
C GLN A 34 -9.86 10.00 -6.20
N ASP A 35 -11.14 10.26 -6.01
CA ASP A 35 -11.64 11.58 -5.63
C ASP A 35 -11.03 12.05 -4.30
N ILE A 36 -10.94 11.15 -3.32
CA ILE A 36 -10.34 11.44 -2.02
C ILE A 36 -8.85 11.80 -2.17
N ILE A 37 -8.08 11.02 -2.95
CA ILE A 37 -6.64 11.25 -3.07
C ILE A 37 -6.33 12.54 -3.83
N LEU A 38 -7.20 12.97 -4.76
CA LEU A 38 -7.02 14.15 -5.58
C LEU A 38 -7.53 15.45 -4.93
N GLN A 39 -8.23 15.37 -3.80
CA GLN A 39 -8.73 16.58 -3.09
C GLN A 39 -7.61 17.50 -2.64
N ASP A 40 -6.47 16.92 -2.24
CA ASP A 40 -5.32 17.68 -1.75
C ASP A 40 -4.14 17.54 -2.72
N LYS A 41 -3.46 18.65 -2.97
CA LYS A 41 -2.18 18.58 -3.67
C LYS A 41 -1.07 18.21 -2.68
N PRO A 42 -0.34 17.13 -2.92
CA PRO A 42 0.78 16.76 -2.07
C PRO A 42 1.86 17.85 -2.10
N LYS A 43 2.38 18.20 -0.94
CA LYS A 43 3.51 19.12 -0.85
C LYS A 43 4.78 18.39 -1.29
N PRO A 44 5.62 19.00 -2.15
CA PRO A 44 6.91 18.40 -2.48
C PRO A 44 7.78 18.31 -1.20
N LEU A 45 8.53 17.21 -1.09
CA LEU A 45 9.48 17.05 0.00
C LEU A 45 10.62 18.07 -0.09
N SER A 46 11.09 18.51 1.10
CA SER A 46 12.31 19.29 1.18
C SER A 46 13.52 18.43 0.79
N ILE A 47 14.34 18.92 -0.16
CA ILE A 47 15.59 18.26 -0.58
C ILE A 47 16.55 18.13 0.61
N GLU A 48 16.52 19.04 1.57
CA GLU A 48 17.33 18.99 2.78
C GLU A 48 16.96 17.78 3.65
N ASN A 49 15.68 17.51 3.86
CA ASN A 49 15.20 16.31 4.57
C ASN A 49 15.65 15.03 3.88
N LEU A 50 15.66 15.01 2.54
CA LEU A 50 16.14 13.85 1.78
C LEU A 50 17.65 13.63 1.96
N LYS A 51 18.44 14.70 1.98
CA LYS A 51 19.90 14.62 2.17
C LYS A 51 20.28 14.09 3.54
N ASN A 52 19.57 14.51 4.60
CA ASN A 52 19.84 14.06 5.97
C ASN A 52 19.59 12.58 6.19
N ASN A 53 18.72 11.96 5.36
CA ASN A 53 18.38 10.54 5.45
C ASN A 53 18.92 9.71 4.27
N TYR A 54 19.87 10.25 3.49
CA TYR A 54 20.34 9.59 2.27
C TYR A 54 21.01 8.23 2.51
N LEU A 55 21.70 8.08 3.65
CA LEU A 55 22.32 6.83 4.07
C LEU A 55 21.73 6.38 5.42
N ASP A 56 21.38 5.10 5.52
CA ASP A 56 21.08 4.49 6.81
C ASP A 56 22.40 4.16 7.53
N ILE A 57 22.75 4.98 8.51
CA ILE A 57 23.97 4.81 9.32
C ILE A 57 23.91 3.58 10.23
N ASP A 58 22.69 3.11 10.58
CA ASP A 58 22.45 1.93 11.41
C ASP A 58 22.12 0.68 10.60
N ARG A 59 22.42 0.69 9.29
CA ARG A 59 22.05 -0.36 8.34
C ARG A 59 22.33 -1.78 8.84
N ASP A 60 23.53 -2.02 9.33
CA ASP A 60 23.94 -3.38 9.72
C ASP A 60 23.19 -3.84 10.96
N GLU A 61 22.93 -2.95 11.92
CA GLU A 61 22.09 -3.22 13.09
C GLU A 61 20.64 -3.50 12.66
N ASN A 62 20.08 -2.67 11.79
CA ASN A 62 18.72 -2.83 11.28
C ASN A 62 18.55 -4.17 10.57
N ILE A 63 19.48 -4.56 9.68
CA ILE A 63 19.46 -5.85 9.00
C ILE A 63 19.57 -7.00 10.00
N GLN A 64 20.47 -6.93 10.98
CA GLN A 64 20.62 -7.98 11.98
C GLN A 64 19.35 -8.17 12.83
N ASN A 65 18.69 -7.08 13.21
CA ASN A 65 17.43 -7.13 13.93
C ASN A 65 16.32 -7.76 13.09
N MET A 66 16.18 -7.36 11.82
CA MET A 66 15.17 -7.93 10.91
C MET A 66 15.38 -9.43 10.66
N LEU A 67 16.62 -9.88 10.47
CA LEU A 67 16.95 -11.30 10.30
C LEU A 67 16.61 -12.14 11.53
N LYS A 68 16.63 -11.55 12.73
CA LYS A 68 16.21 -12.17 13.99
C LYS A 68 14.69 -12.06 14.25
N GLY A 69 13.95 -11.40 13.36
CA GLY A 69 12.52 -11.15 13.52
C GLY A 69 12.17 -9.97 14.44
N PHE A 70 13.16 -9.17 14.87
CA PHE A 70 12.95 -7.98 15.67
C PHE A 70 12.67 -6.77 14.78
N THR A 71 11.39 -6.49 14.56
CA THR A 71 10.94 -5.38 13.69
C THR A 71 10.41 -4.19 14.46
N ASP A 72 10.03 -4.33 15.72
CA ASP A 72 9.61 -3.24 16.61
C ASP A 72 10.70 -2.95 17.66
N LEU A 73 11.58 -2.00 17.33
CA LEU A 73 12.67 -1.55 18.20
C LEU A 73 12.20 -0.42 19.12
N LYS A 74 13.07 0.01 20.05
CA LYS A 74 12.75 1.06 21.03
C LYS A 74 12.35 2.37 20.36
N ASP A 75 13.08 2.78 19.33
CA ASP A 75 12.99 4.09 18.66
C ASP A 75 12.41 4.04 17.25
N ARG A 76 12.31 2.84 16.64
CA ARG A 76 11.88 2.67 15.25
C ARG A 76 11.18 1.34 15.00
N THR A 77 10.41 1.29 13.93
CA THR A 77 9.82 0.06 13.39
C THR A 77 10.43 -0.23 12.02
N LEU A 78 10.73 -1.50 11.74
CA LEU A 78 11.38 -1.97 10.53
C LEU A 78 10.41 -2.82 9.69
N ALA A 79 10.50 -2.71 8.36
CA ALA A 79 9.81 -3.58 7.41
C ALA A 79 10.82 -4.10 6.39
N TYR A 80 10.93 -5.42 6.23
CA TYR A 80 11.85 -6.06 5.30
C TYR A 80 11.13 -6.59 4.08
N PHE A 81 11.73 -6.42 2.90
CA PHE A 81 11.20 -6.89 1.62
C PHE A 81 12.06 -8.02 1.03
N SER A 82 11.45 -8.86 0.19
CA SER A 82 12.10 -10.06 -0.36
C SER A 82 13.30 -9.78 -1.27
N ASP A 83 13.38 -8.56 -1.81
CA ASP A 83 14.51 -8.11 -2.65
C ASP A 83 15.73 -7.58 -1.83
N GLY A 84 15.61 -7.63 -0.49
CA GLY A 84 16.62 -7.14 0.44
C GLY A 84 16.52 -5.64 0.75
N SER A 85 15.57 -4.92 0.15
CA SER A 85 15.23 -3.56 0.55
C SER A 85 14.46 -3.56 1.87
N TYR A 86 14.37 -2.41 2.53
CA TYR A 86 13.67 -2.30 3.80
C TYR A 86 13.11 -0.88 4.02
N GLY A 87 12.15 -0.78 4.93
CA GLY A 87 11.55 0.47 5.37
C GLY A 87 11.81 0.74 6.84
N ILE A 88 12.00 2.01 7.19
CA ILE A 88 12.13 2.49 8.58
C ILE A 88 11.06 3.52 8.86
N VAL A 89 10.40 3.40 10.02
CA VAL A 89 9.54 4.42 10.61
C VAL A 89 10.08 4.74 11.99
N TYR A 90 10.57 5.96 12.19
CA TYR A 90 10.98 6.42 13.52
C TYR A 90 9.77 6.76 14.38
N LYS A 91 9.78 6.37 15.66
CA LYS A 91 8.63 6.57 16.58
C LYS A 91 8.42 8.03 16.96
N ASP A 92 9.44 8.86 16.87
CA ASP A 92 9.36 10.31 17.03
C ASP A 92 8.86 11.04 15.75
N ASN A 93 8.90 10.35 14.59
CA ASN A 93 8.36 10.84 13.33
C ASN A 93 7.52 9.76 12.61
N PRO A 94 6.37 9.33 13.19
CA PRO A 94 5.62 8.17 12.71
C PRO A 94 4.88 8.42 11.38
N LEU A 95 4.85 9.66 10.91
CA LEU A 95 4.21 10.01 9.64
C LEU A 95 5.14 9.85 8.44
N THR A 96 6.45 9.70 8.65
CA THR A 96 7.43 9.53 7.58
C THR A 96 7.95 8.10 7.54
N VAL A 97 7.94 7.48 6.34
CA VAL A 97 8.58 6.19 6.08
C VAL A 97 9.77 6.41 5.15
N LEU A 98 10.93 5.92 5.56
CA LEU A 98 12.14 5.94 4.77
C LEU A 98 12.37 4.55 4.17
N TYR A 99 12.48 4.45 2.84
CA TYR A 99 12.74 3.20 2.13
C TYR A 99 14.18 3.15 1.64
N TYR A 100 14.89 2.12 2.04
CA TYR A 100 16.29 1.90 1.69
C TYR A 100 16.47 0.69 0.80
N GLY A 101 17.38 0.78 -0.15
CA GLY A 101 17.89 -0.39 -0.84
C GLY A 101 18.73 -1.28 0.08
N LYS A 102 19.01 -2.50 -0.33
CA LYS A 102 19.86 -3.46 0.41
C LYS A 102 21.24 -2.91 0.80
N ASN A 103 21.70 -1.88 0.10
CA ASN A 103 22.98 -1.19 0.35
C ASN A 103 22.87 -0.03 1.38
N GLY A 104 21.69 0.20 1.97
CA GLY A 104 21.48 1.28 2.93
C GLY A 104 21.35 2.66 2.30
N VAL A 105 21.21 2.75 0.97
CA VAL A 105 20.96 4.03 0.28
C VAL A 105 19.46 4.26 0.19
N LEU A 106 19.01 5.47 0.55
CA LEU A 106 17.62 5.87 0.43
C LEU A 106 17.17 5.78 -1.03
N THR A 107 16.01 5.16 -1.24
CA THR A 107 15.38 5.04 -2.56
C THR A 107 14.13 5.88 -2.67
N HIS A 108 13.34 5.92 -1.61
CA HIS A 108 12.08 6.65 -1.55
C HIS A 108 11.80 7.13 -0.12
N THR A 109 10.95 8.15 -0.03
CA THR A 109 10.34 8.60 1.22
C THR A 109 8.81 8.60 1.04
N GLU A 110 8.08 8.20 2.07
CA GLU A 110 6.61 8.27 2.06
C GLU A 110 6.14 9.15 3.21
N GLU A 111 5.31 10.14 2.91
CA GLU A 111 4.65 11.01 3.88
C GLU A 111 3.21 10.58 4.06
N ARG A 112 2.81 10.28 5.30
CA ARG A 112 1.46 9.89 5.69
C ARG A 112 0.72 11.09 6.27
N THR A 113 -0.59 11.17 6.04
CA THR A 113 -1.43 12.22 6.63
C THR A 113 -1.89 11.88 8.05
N SER A 114 -1.83 10.60 8.44
CA SER A 114 -2.23 10.08 9.75
C SER A 114 -1.57 8.73 10.02
N THR A 115 -1.52 8.33 11.27
CA THR A 115 -1.18 6.95 11.68
C THR A 115 -2.42 6.06 11.81
N ASN A 116 -3.63 6.65 11.82
CA ASN A 116 -4.91 5.94 11.94
C ASN A 116 -5.61 5.83 10.59
N TYR A 117 -6.22 4.68 10.32
CA TYR A 117 -7.03 4.46 9.14
C TYR A 117 -8.37 5.20 9.17
N PRO A 118 -8.90 5.66 8.01
CA PRO A 118 -8.23 5.71 6.72
C PRO A 118 -7.24 6.89 6.65
N TYR A 119 -6.18 6.76 5.84
CA TYR A 119 -5.25 7.86 5.62
C TYR A 119 -4.72 7.90 4.18
N LYS A 120 -4.23 9.07 3.79
CA LYS A 120 -3.49 9.27 2.54
C LYS A 120 -1.99 9.20 2.79
N SER A 121 -1.24 8.71 1.81
CA SER A 121 0.21 8.86 1.80
C SER A 121 0.73 9.18 0.40
N TYR A 122 1.90 9.82 0.38
CA TYR A 122 2.55 10.33 -0.82
C TYR A 122 3.99 9.85 -0.84
N LYS A 123 4.36 9.08 -1.87
CA LYS A 123 5.69 8.51 -2.01
C LYS A 123 6.51 9.33 -3.00
N TYR A 124 7.72 9.68 -2.59
CA TYR A 124 8.64 10.53 -3.33
C TYR A 124 9.94 9.79 -3.64
N ASP A 125 10.54 10.10 -4.79
CA ASP A 125 11.90 9.68 -5.12
C ASP A 125 12.95 10.52 -4.35
N THR A 126 14.23 10.20 -4.51
CA THR A 126 15.34 10.90 -3.86
C THR A 126 15.59 12.32 -4.39
N ARG A 127 14.86 12.75 -5.42
CA ARG A 127 14.85 14.13 -5.93
C ARG A 127 13.66 14.94 -5.41
N GLY A 128 12.79 14.31 -4.61
CA GLY A 128 11.56 14.93 -4.11
C GLY A 128 10.41 14.93 -5.11
N ASN A 129 10.50 14.17 -6.21
CA ASN A 129 9.39 14.05 -7.15
C ASN A 129 8.38 13.03 -6.64
N LEU A 130 7.09 13.35 -6.75
CA LEU A 130 6.01 12.45 -6.41
C LEU A 130 6.03 11.24 -7.36
N VAL A 131 6.14 10.03 -6.81
CA VAL A 131 6.13 8.76 -7.54
C VAL A 131 4.72 8.17 -7.58
N ASN A 132 4.09 8.06 -6.40
CA ASN A 132 2.72 7.58 -6.28
C ASN A 132 2.02 8.19 -5.07
N MET A 133 0.71 8.03 -5.08
CA MET A 133 -0.20 8.42 -4.01
C MET A 133 -0.95 7.18 -3.55
N THR A 134 -1.22 7.09 -2.25
CA THR A 134 -1.88 5.92 -1.67
C THR A 134 -3.03 6.38 -0.78
N PHE A 135 -4.21 5.75 -0.94
CA PHE A 135 -5.29 5.82 0.03
C PHE A 135 -5.39 4.48 0.74
N ARG A 136 -5.05 4.49 2.02
CA ARG A 136 -5.03 3.30 2.86
C ARG A 136 -6.27 3.27 3.75
N VAL A 137 -7.20 2.39 3.41
CA VAL A 137 -8.50 2.27 4.06
C VAL A 137 -8.39 1.52 5.38
N SER A 138 -7.57 0.45 5.38
CA SER A 138 -7.35 -0.44 6.51
C SER A 138 -6.02 -1.17 6.37
N GLU A 139 -5.67 -2.01 7.31
CA GLU A 139 -4.52 -2.92 7.19
C GLU A 139 -4.63 -3.83 5.94
N GLY A 140 -5.86 -4.25 5.63
CA GLY A 140 -6.16 -5.16 4.51
C GLY A 140 -6.44 -4.48 3.19
N GLU A 141 -6.70 -3.17 3.14
CA GLU A 141 -7.16 -2.52 1.91
C GLU A 141 -6.43 -1.22 1.61
N THR A 142 -5.89 -1.13 0.39
CA THR A 142 -5.06 0.00 -0.05
C THR A 142 -5.21 0.24 -1.54
N PHE A 143 -5.58 1.46 -1.93
CA PHE A 143 -5.57 1.93 -3.31
C PHE A 143 -4.29 2.69 -3.59
N ILE A 144 -3.63 2.39 -4.71
CA ILE A 144 -2.37 3.02 -5.13
C ILE A 144 -2.58 3.67 -6.49
N PHE A 145 -2.25 4.96 -6.57
CA PHE A 145 -2.40 5.78 -7.76
C PHE A 145 -1.04 6.28 -8.22
N ASN A 146 -0.84 6.47 -9.51
CA ASN A 146 0.33 7.17 -10.02
C ASN A 146 0.26 8.68 -9.69
N ASN A 147 1.30 9.43 -10.04
CA ASN A 147 1.38 10.87 -9.81
C ASN A 147 0.34 11.69 -10.60
N SER A 148 -0.31 11.10 -11.60
CA SER A 148 -1.42 11.69 -12.38
C SER A 148 -2.81 11.33 -11.82
N GLY A 149 -2.88 10.54 -10.74
CA GLY A 149 -4.14 10.12 -10.12
C GLY A 149 -4.79 8.89 -10.75
N ASN A 150 -4.15 8.20 -11.68
CA ASN A 150 -4.69 6.96 -12.24
C ASN A 150 -4.39 5.79 -11.31
N LEU A 151 -5.41 4.94 -11.06
CA LEU A 151 -5.24 3.72 -10.26
C LEU A 151 -4.25 2.78 -10.96
N ILE A 152 -3.22 2.35 -10.22
CA ILE A 152 -2.22 1.38 -10.70
C ILE A 152 -2.28 0.06 -9.97
N ALA A 153 -2.74 0.07 -8.70
CA ALA A 153 -2.88 -1.15 -7.92
C ALA A 153 -3.92 -0.98 -6.80
N HIS A 154 -4.60 -2.08 -6.46
CA HIS A 154 -5.54 -2.18 -5.36
C HIS A 154 -5.26 -3.45 -4.56
N TRP A 155 -4.76 -3.30 -3.34
CA TRP A 155 -4.65 -4.39 -2.39
C TRP A 155 -5.98 -4.61 -1.68
N LYS A 156 -6.50 -5.84 -1.72
CA LYS A 156 -7.65 -6.29 -0.94
C LYS A 156 -7.31 -7.62 -0.28
N GLY A 157 -7.10 -7.61 1.03
CA GLY A 157 -6.57 -8.76 1.76
C GLY A 157 -5.18 -9.17 1.27
N GLN A 158 -5.07 -10.42 0.81
CA GLN A 158 -3.81 -10.98 0.32
C GLN A 158 -3.51 -10.67 -1.15
N ASN A 159 -4.50 -10.20 -1.92
CA ASN A 159 -4.38 -10.02 -3.36
C ASN A 159 -4.19 -8.54 -3.73
N CYS A 160 -3.31 -8.32 -4.70
CA CYS A 160 -3.13 -7.04 -5.39
C CYS A 160 -3.73 -7.15 -6.80
N TYR A 161 -4.61 -6.24 -7.12
CA TYR A 161 -5.29 -6.14 -8.41
C TYR A 161 -4.73 -4.95 -9.19
N ASN A 162 -4.62 -5.08 -10.52
CA ASN A 162 -4.37 -3.94 -11.40
C ASN A 162 -5.67 -3.15 -11.67
N SER A 163 -5.58 -2.10 -12.50
CA SER A 163 -6.74 -1.29 -12.94
C SER A 163 -7.83 -2.09 -13.65
N ASP A 164 -7.49 -3.24 -14.27
CA ASP A 164 -8.43 -4.10 -15.00
C ASP A 164 -9.06 -5.17 -14.07
N GLY A 165 -8.77 -5.14 -12.78
CA GLY A 165 -9.27 -6.10 -11.80
C GLY A 165 -8.59 -7.47 -11.84
N LYS A 166 -7.44 -7.61 -12.52
CA LYS A 166 -6.65 -8.85 -12.54
C LYS A 166 -5.68 -8.90 -11.37
N VAL A 167 -5.56 -10.06 -10.72
CA VAL A 167 -4.55 -10.29 -9.69
C VAL A 167 -3.16 -10.26 -10.32
N ILE A 168 -2.31 -9.36 -9.85
CA ILE A 168 -0.92 -9.18 -10.32
C ILE A 168 0.11 -9.61 -9.29
N MET A 169 -0.28 -9.69 -8.02
CA MET A 169 0.61 -10.06 -6.92
C MET A 169 -0.21 -10.62 -5.76
N THR A 170 0.41 -11.48 -4.96
CA THR A 170 -0.14 -11.94 -3.68
C THR A 170 0.89 -11.73 -2.57
N ARG A 171 0.42 -11.51 -1.32
CA ARG A 171 1.26 -11.44 -0.13
C ARG A 171 0.82 -12.47 0.90
N GLN A 172 1.77 -13.00 1.67
CA GLN A 172 1.46 -13.76 2.86
C GLN A 172 1.33 -12.79 4.04
N ILE A 173 0.22 -12.86 4.75
CA ILE A 173 0.07 -12.17 6.03
C ILE A 173 0.56 -13.16 7.08
N LEU A 174 1.78 -12.94 7.59
CA LEU A 174 2.29 -13.69 8.73
C LEU A 174 1.49 -13.23 9.96
N LYS A 175 0.82 -14.19 10.60
CA LYS A 175 0.11 -13.96 11.88
C LYS A 175 1.08 -14.10 13.02
#